data_edc0b2f67ab261935b47f303608242ba
#
_entry.id   edc0b2f67ab261935b47f303608242ba
#
_cell.length_a   1.000
_cell.length_b   1.000
_cell.length_c   1.000
_cell.angle_alpha   90.00
_cell.angle_beta   90.00
_cell.angle_gamma   90.00
#
_symmetry.space_group_name_H-M   'P 1'
#
loop_
_entity.id
_entity.type
_entity.pdbx_description
1 polymer ?
#
loop_
_entity_poly.entity_id
_entity_poly.type
_entity_poly.pdbx_seq_one_letter_code
_entity_poly.pdbx_strand_id
1 'polypeptide(L)'
;QANYKVETFNGLVTGFVTITPVEGDTNILEGIWEVEPTLQGIILHGATFDEEENWWVRNGVDIALNKTASEYGRFSFASEMLLNTQTLRKYDKKTLRIMRNEIMARHGYRFQAKDLQEYFSKQSWYKPVASNNQVKLSFVEQLNVELIKQMENND
;
A
#
# COMPACT_ATOMS: atom_id res chain seq x y z
N GLN A 1 -19.47 -1.41 -6.25
CA GLN A 1 -18.84 -2.05 -5.08
C GLN A 1 -18.42 -3.45 -5.51
N ALA A 2 -17.13 -3.74 -5.56
CA ALA A 2 -16.65 -5.07 -5.87
C ALA A 2 -16.49 -5.85 -4.55
N ASN A 3 -17.08 -7.02 -4.47
CA ASN A 3 -16.82 -7.98 -3.41
C ASN A 3 -15.64 -8.84 -3.84
N TYR A 4 -14.57 -8.83 -3.04
CA TYR A 4 -13.40 -9.64 -3.31
C TYR A 4 -13.07 -10.51 -2.09
N LYS A 5 -12.63 -11.73 -2.37
CA LYS A 5 -12.08 -12.66 -1.39
C LYS A 5 -10.59 -12.77 -1.69
N VAL A 6 -9.75 -12.28 -0.79
CA VAL A 6 -8.30 -12.41 -0.88
C VAL A 6 -7.90 -13.61 -0.05
N GLU A 7 -7.27 -14.60 -0.65
CA GLU A 7 -6.61 -15.69 0.08
C GLU A 7 -5.13 -15.36 0.21
N THR A 8 -4.63 -15.34 1.45
CA THR A 8 -3.22 -15.12 1.73
C THR A 8 -2.53 -16.44 2.02
N PHE A 9 -1.43 -16.69 1.33
CA PHE A 9 -0.56 -17.81 1.63
C PHE A 9 0.75 -17.29 2.22
N ASN A 10 1.10 -17.72 3.43
CA ASN A 10 2.31 -17.31 4.17
C ASN A 10 2.51 -15.80 4.35
N GLY A 11 1.43 -15.03 4.53
CA GLY A 11 1.53 -13.58 4.74
C GLY A 11 1.90 -12.77 3.48
N LEU A 12 2.13 -13.42 2.36
CA LEU A 12 2.22 -12.79 1.04
C LEU A 12 0.81 -12.76 0.45
N VAL A 13 0.39 -11.60 -0.02
CA VAL A 13 -0.84 -11.46 -0.81
C VAL A 13 -0.52 -12.01 -2.21
N THR A 14 -0.47 -13.33 -2.30
CA THR A 14 -0.48 -14.03 -3.57
C THR A 14 -1.82 -14.74 -3.63
N GLY A 15 -2.75 -14.25 -4.39
CA GLY A 15 -4.06 -14.85 -4.41
C GLY A 15 -4.84 -14.44 -5.63
N PHE A 16 -5.82 -15.24 -5.95
CA PHE A 16 -6.79 -14.92 -6.96
C PHE A 16 -7.97 -14.18 -6.34
N VAL A 17 -8.40 -13.13 -6.99
CA VAL A 17 -9.59 -12.35 -6.62
C VAL A 17 -10.66 -12.68 -7.65
N THR A 18 -11.82 -13.09 -7.19
CA THR A 18 -13.01 -13.15 -8.04
C THR A 18 -13.73 -11.81 -7.95
N ILE A 19 -13.85 -11.11 -9.07
CA ILE A 19 -14.62 -9.88 -9.16
C ILE A 19 -15.96 -10.24 -9.79
N THR A 20 -17.04 -10.06 -9.02
CA THR A 20 -18.41 -10.21 -9.51
C THR A 20 -19.06 -8.84 -9.59
N PRO A 21 -19.68 -8.48 -10.72
CA PRO A 21 -20.40 -7.21 -10.83
C PRO A 21 -21.55 -7.14 -9.82
N VAL A 22 -21.83 -5.95 -9.31
CA VAL A 22 -23.06 -5.68 -8.58
C VAL A 22 -24.21 -5.65 -9.61
N GLU A 23 -25.37 -6.19 -9.23
CA GLU A 23 -26.55 -6.26 -10.10
C GLU A 23 -26.86 -4.89 -10.75
N GLY A 24 -26.83 -4.85 -12.08
CA GLY A 24 -27.05 -3.63 -12.87
C GLY A 24 -25.80 -2.91 -13.37
N ASP A 25 -24.60 -3.39 -13.04
CA ASP A 25 -23.33 -2.79 -13.50
C ASP A 25 -22.69 -3.67 -14.60
N THR A 26 -22.50 -3.09 -15.79
CA THR A 26 -21.84 -3.78 -16.92
C THR A 26 -20.32 -3.67 -16.79
N ASN A 27 -19.75 -4.19 -15.73
CA ASN A 27 -18.36 -3.94 -15.42
C ASN A 27 -17.40 -4.91 -16.13
N ILE A 28 -16.40 -4.35 -16.75
CA ILE A 28 -15.31 -4.96 -17.52
C ILE A 28 -14.41 -5.89 -16.69
N LEU A 29 -14.57 -5.90 -15.35
CA LEU A 29 -13.69 -6.59 -14.42
C LEU A 29 -14.23 -7.92 -13.92
N GLU A 30 -15.31 -8.44 -14.54
CA GLU A 30 -15.81 -9.76 -14.16
C GLU A 30 -14.79 -10.85 -14.50
N GLY A 31 -14.49 -11.70 -13.54
CA GLY A 31 -13.57 -12.81 -13.75
C GLY A 31 -12.67 -13.12 -12.55
N ILE A 32 -11.69 -13.94 -12.82
CA ILE A 32 -10.66 -14.31 -11.86
C ILE A 32 -9.36 -13.60 -12.21
N TRP A 33 -8.74 -13.01 -11.20
CA TRP A 33 -7.55 -12.18 -11.35
C TRP A 33 -6.50 -12.58 -10.34
N GLU A 34 -5.27 -12.79 -10.81
CA GLU A 34 -4.11 -12.85 -9.93
C GLU A 34 -3.75 -11.43 -9.48
N VAL A 35 -3.51 -11.25 -8.18
CA VAL A 35 -3.20 -9.94 -7.61
C VAL A 35 -1.71 -9.81 -7.39
N GLU A 36 -1.10 -8.82 -8.02
CA GLU A 36 0.28 -8.42 -7.78
C GLU A 36 0.31 -7.08 -7.03
N PRO A 37 0.74 -7.05 -5.76
CA PRO A 37 0.89 -5.79 -5.02
C PRO A 37 2.04 -4.97 -5.58
N THR A 38 1.83 -3.66 -5.71
CA THR A 38 2.85 -2.69 -6.12
C THR A 38 2.95 -1.55 -5.11
N LEU A 39 3.97 -0.71 -5.23
CA LEU A 39 4.13 0.47 -4.39
C LEU A 39 3.05 1.54 -4.61
N GLN A 40 2.43 1.55 -5.79
CA GLN A 40 1.41 2.52 -6.16
C GLN A 40 -0.02 1.97 -6.06
N GLY A 41 -0.19 0.68 -5.86
CA GLY A 41 -1.50 0.04 -5.84
C GLY A 41 -1.40 -1.47 -6.04
N ILE A 42 -2.23 -2.00 -6.91
CA ILE A 42 -2.20 -3.41 -7.30
C ILE A 42 -2.25 -3.53 -8.82
N ILE A 43 -1.65 -4.58 -9.35
CA ILE A 43 -1.90 -5.03 -10.73
C ILE A 43 -2.79 -6.26 -10.64
N LEU A 44 -3.86 -6.25 -11.41
CA LEU A 44 -4.72 -7.41 -11.63
C LEU A 44 -4.32 -8.05 -12.95
N HIS A 45 -3.86 -9.29 -12.91
CA HIS A 45 -3.56 -10.09 -14.08
C HIS A 45 -4.76 -11.00 -14.35
N GLY A 46 -5.39 -10.86 -15.48
CA GLY A 46 -6.49 -11.74 -15.88
C GLY A 46 -6.03 -13.19 -15.93
N ALA A 47 -6.78 -14.08 -15.31
CA ALA A 47 -6.45 -15.50 -15.22
C ALA A 47 -7.55 -16.37 -15.85
N THR A 48 -7.12 -17.39 -16.59
CA THR A 48 -7.98 -18.43 -17.16
C THR A 48 -7.51 -19.77 -16.64
N PHE A 49 -8.43 -20.65 -16.28
CA PHE A 49 -8.08 -22.00 -15.87
C PHE A 49 -7.67 -22.83 -17.09
N ASP A 50 -6.46 -23.37 -17.03
CA ASP A 50 -5.95 -24.30 -18.03
C ASP A 50 -6.22 -25.72 -17.56
N GLU A 51 -7.06 -26.47 -18.30
CA GLU A 51 -7.47 -27.82 -17.95
C GLU A 51 -6.34 -28.85 -18.14
N GLU A 52 -5.40 -28.59 -19.06
CA GLU A 52 -4.28 -29.48 -19.33
C GLU A 52 -3.22 -29.41 -18.23
N GLU A 53 -2.88 -28.17 -17.79
CA GLU A 53 -1.95 -27.92 -16.70
C GLU A 53 -2.60 -28.04 -15.31
N ASN A 54 -3.95 -28.08 -15.27
CA ASN A 54 -4.76 -28.07 -14.04
C ASN A 54 -4.39 -26.91 -13.10
N TRP A 55 -4.20 -25.73 -13.67
CA TRP A 55 -3.77 -24.52 -12.97
C TRP A 55 -4.30 -23.24 -13.64
N TRP A 56 -4.25 -22.12 -12.91
CA TRP A 56 -4.59 -20.81 -13.43
C TRP A 56 -3.41 -20.18 -14.17
N VAL A 57 -3.62 -19.80 -15.43
CA VAL A 57 -2.62 -19.13 -16.27
C VAL A 57 -3.04 -17.70 -16.60
N ARG A 58 -2.08 -16.80 -16.72
CA ARG A 58 -2.36 -15.41 -17.13
C ARG A 58 -2.83 -15.40 -18.60
N ASN A 59 -3.92 -14.66 -18.85
CA ASN A 59 -4.50 -14.56 -20.18
C ASN A 59 -4.03 -13.34 -20.99
N GLY A 60 -3.07 -12.59 -20.49
CA GLY A 60 -2.47 -11.43 -21.14
C GLY A 60 -3.23 -10.11 -20.93
N VAL A 61 -4.26 -10.10 -20.10
CA VAL A 61 -4.95 -8.87 -19.72
C VAL A 61 -4.43 -8.39 -18.36
N ASP A 62 -3.82 -7.21 -18.33
CA ASP A 62 -3.30 -6.61 -17.10
C ASP A 62 -3.98 -5.27 -16.84
N ILE A 63 -4.45 -5.07 -15.62
CA ILE A 63 -5.09 -3.83 -15.18
C ILE A 63 -4.37 -3.31 -13.94
N ALA A 64 -3.76 -2.14 -14.06
CA ALA A 64 -3.14 -1.45 -12.93
C ALA A 64 -4.17 -0.57 -12.21
N LEU A 65 -4.42 -0.86 -10.95
CA LEU A 65 -5.25 -0.06 -10.06
C LEU A 65 -4.35 0.74 -9.13
N ASN A 66 -4.15 1.99 -9.45
CA ASN A 66 -3.32 2.88 -8.64
C ASN A 66 -4.14 3.54 -7.54
N LYS A 67 -3.59 3.61 -6.34
CA LYS A 67 -4.16 4.44 -5.28
C LYS A 67 -4.03 5.91 -5.68
N THR A 68 -5.13 6.64 -5.58
CA THR A 68 -5.08 8.10 -5.69
C THR A 68 -4.36 8.64 -4.45
N ALA A 69 -3.20 9.24 -4.67
CA ALA A 69 -2.32 9.74 -3.60
C ALA A 69 -2.99 10.78 -2.67
N SER A 70 -4.14 11.35 -3.07
CA SER A 70 -4.77 12.46 -2.37
C SER A 70 -5.53 12.06 -1.10
N GLU A 71 -6.06 10.84 -1.01
CA GLU A 71 -6.87 10.42 0.14
C GLU A 71 -6.07 9.78 1.27
N TYR A 72 -4.89 9.25 0.98
CA TYR A 72 -4.14 8.41 1.93
C TYR A 72 -2.67 8.82 2.12
N GLY A 73 -2.24 9.91 1.52
CA GLY A 73 -0.85 10.34 1.53
C GLY A 73 -0.03 9.78 0.35
N ARG A 74 1.20 10.27 0.23
CA ARG A 74 2.10 9.93 -0.89
C ARG A 74 2.69 8.53 -0.78
N PHE A 75 2.88 8.02 0.43
CA PHE A 75 3.58 6.78 0.74
C PHE A 75 2.69 5.79 1.51
N SER A 76 1.40 5.72 1.16
CA SER A 76 0.43 4.86 1.85
C SER A 76 0.88 3.39 1.92
N PHE A 77 1.57 2.92 0.88
CA PHE A 77 2.13 1.58 0.82
C PHE A 77 3.08 1.26 1.99
N ALA A 78 3.74 2.28 2.57
CA ALA A 78 4.65 2.08 3.70
C ALA A 78 3.93 1.69 5.01
N SER A 79 2.61 1.84 5.09
CA SER A 79 1.78 1.33 6.18
C SER A 79 1.17 -0.04 5.89
N GLU A 80 1.21 -0.50 4.65
CA GLU A 80 0.42 -1.65 4.20
C GLU A 80 1.26 -2.87 3.85
N MET A 81 2.50 -2.67 3.38
CA MET A 81 3.39 -3.75 2.97
C MET A 81 4.78 -3.59 3.55
N LEU A 82 5.49 -4.70 3.73
CA LEU A 82 6.89 -4.68 4.14
C LEU A 82 7.75 -4.09 3.02
N LEU A 83 8.55 -3.10 3.38
CA LEU A 83 9.53 -2.47 2.51
C LEU A 83 10.84 -3.27 2.51
N ASN A 84 11.63 -3.07 1.47
CA ASN A 84 12.98 -3.60 1.38
C ASN A 84 13.98 -2.51 0.98
N THR A 85 15.26 -2.77 1.22
CA THR A 85 16.34 -1.81 0.95
C THR A 85 16.44 -1.43 -0.52
N GLN A 86 16.17 -2.36 -1.44
CA GLN A 86 16.21 -2.09 -2.89
C GLN A 86 15.18 -1.06 -3.30
N THR A 87 13.98 -1.14 -2.76
CA THR A 87 12.92 -0.16 -2.99
C THR A 87 13.29 1.20 -2.42
N LEU A 88 13.86 1.23 -1.20
CA LEU A 88 14.17 2.47 -0.50
C LEU A 88 15.37 3.22 -1.11
N ARG A 89 16.33 2.53 -1.72
CA ARG A 89 17.48 3.14 -2.42
C ARG A 89 17.12 4.11 -3.54
N LYS A 90 15.87 4.07 -4.03
CA LYS A 90 15.37 4.97 -5.07
C LYS A 90 15.02 6.37 -4.53
N TYR A 91 15.00 6.54 -3.23
CA TYR A 91 14.58 7.78 -2.57
C TYR A 91 15.78 8.45 -1.88
N ASP A 92 15.82 9.77 -1.97
CA ASP A 92 16.78 10.56 -1.20
C ASP A 92 16.42 10.60 0.30
N LYS A 93 17.37 10.98 1.14
CA LYS A 93 17.21 11.05 2.59
C LYS A 93 16.03 11.94 3.02
N LYS A 94 15.79 13.04 2.29
CA LYS A 94 14.66 13.94 2.57
C LYS A 94 13.31 13.25 2.30
N THR A 95 13.22 12.53 1.20
CA THR A 95 12.03 11.77 0.84
C THR A 95 11.80 10.61 1.81
N LEU A 96 12.85 9.87 2.19
CA LEU A 96 12.78 8.81 3.19
C LEU A 96 12.28 9.35 4.54
N ARG A 97 12.78 10.51 4.97
CA ARG A 97 12.31 11.17 6.20
C ARG A 97 10.82 11.49 6.12
N ILE A 98 10.32 12.00 4.99
CA ILE A 98 8.88 12.25 4.82
C ILE A 98 8.10 10.94 4.84
N MET A 99 8.56 9.91 4.13
CA MET A 99 7.91 8.57 4.09
C MET A 99 7.77 7.99 5.49
N ARG A 100 8.83 7.98 6.30
CA ARG A 100 8.79 7.50 7.68
C ARG A 100 7.82 8.30 8.56
N ASN A 101 7.83 9.61 8.41
CA ASN A 101 6.95 10.48 9.20
C ASN A 101 5.50 10.43 8.69
N GLU A 102 5.25 10.08 7.43
CA GLU A 102 3.90 9.85 6.92
C GLU A 102 3.23 8.65 7.61
N ILE A 103 3.96 7.56 7.88
CA ILE A 103 3.46 6.44 8.69
C ILE A 103 2.95 6.96 10.05
N MET A 104 3.74 7.79 10.73
CA MET A 104 3.35 8.37 12.01
C MET A 104 2.16 9.33 11.89
N ALA A 105 2.15 10.16 10.84
CA ALA A 105 1.11 11.14 10.58
C ALA A 105 -0.27 10.49 10.34
N ARG A 106 -0.30 9.32 9.72
CA ARG A 106 -1.55 8.55 9.49
C ARG A 106 -2.25 8.14 10.78
N HIS A 107 -1.48 7.96 11.85
CA HIS A 107 -1.98 7.73 13.20
C HIS A 107 -2.18 9.02 14.01
N GLY A 108 -2.05 10.18 13.35
CA GLY A 108 -2.27 11.47 13.96
C GLY A 108 -1.12 11.95 14.85
N TYR A 109 0.11 11.45 14.65
CA TYR A 109 1.27 11.88 15.44
C TYR A 109 1.47 13.40 15.36
N ARG A 110 1.58 14.06 16.50
CA ARG A 110 1.86 15.49 16.60
C ARG A 110 3.35 15.76 16.50
N PHE A 111 3.76 16.35 15.39
CA PHE A 111 5.17 16.69 15.16
C PHE A 111 5.59 17.91 15.94
N GLN A 112 6.84 17.90 16.43
CA GLN A 112 7.48 19.08 17.05
C GLN A 112 8.33 19.86 16.04
N ALA A 113 8.89 19.19 15.05
CA ALA A 113 9.68 19.81 13.98
C ALA A 113 8.76 20.65 13.08
N LYS A 114 9.07 21.94 12.96
CA LYS A 114 8.25 22.93 12.23
C LYS A 114 8.00 22.55 10.77
N ASP A 115 9.02 22.05 10.10
CA ASP A 115 8.94 21.61 8.69
C ASP A 115 7.96 20.45 8.49
N LEU A 116 7.93 19.49 9.43
CA LEU A 116 6.96 18.39 9.40
C LEU A 116 5.55 18.86 9.77
N GLN A 117 5.42 19.77 10.73
CA GLN A 117 4.13 20.38 11.06
C GLN A 117 3.55 21.08 9.83
N GLU A 118 4.36 21.92 9.16
CA GLU A 118 3.93 22.64 7.97
C GLU A 118 3.58 21.69 6.81
N TYR A 119 4.37 20.63 6.61
CA TYR A 119 4.13 19.66 5.55
C TYR A 119 2.81 18.90 5.78
N PHE A 120 2.63 18.33 6.97
CA PHE A 120 1.47 17.49 7.25
C PHE A 120 0.18 18.29 7.49
N SER A 121 0.24 19.51 8.02
CA SER A 121 -0.94 20.36 8.18
C SER A 121 -1.64 20.71 6.85
N LYS A 122 -0.93 20.63 5.73
CA LYS A 122 -1.47 20.83 4.39
C LYS A 122 -2.18 19.59 3.82
N GLN A 123 -2.06 18.45 4.50
CA GLN A 123 -2.67 17.19 4.05
C GLN A 123 -4.08 17.06 4.61
N SER A 124 -5.08 16.93 3.74
CA SER A 124 -6.50 16.84 4.15
C SER A 124 -6.81 15.63 5.05
N TRP A 125 -6.03 14.55 4.90
CA TRP A 125 -6.18 13.32 5.66
C TRP A 125 -5.50 13.35 7.04
N TYR A 126 -4.58 14.30 7.30
CA TYR A 126 -3.86 14.37 8.56
C TYR A 126 -4.74 14.97 9.67
N LYS A 127 -4.98 14.17 10.71
CA LYS A 127 -5.77 14.56 11.88
C LYS A 127 -4.98 14.28 13.16
N PRO A 128 -4.32 15.29 13.75
CA PRO A 128 -3.50 15.07 14.93
C PRO A 128 -4.33 14.65 16.15
N VAL A 129 -3.88 13.61 16.86
CA VAL A 129 -4.49 13.14 18.10
C VAL A 129 -4.18 14.08 19.27
N ALA A 130 -4.91 13.97 20.39
CA ALA A 130 -4.71 14.82 21.57
C ALA A 130 -3.33 14.60 22.22
N SER A 131 -2.83 13.35 22.23
CA SER A 131 -1.52 12.97 22.78
C SER A 131 -0.86 11.90 21.91
N ASN A 132 0.46 12.01 21.70
CA ASN A 132 1.24 11.03 20.96
C ASN A 132 1.25 9.63 21.61
N ASN A 133 0.88 9.51 22.88
CA ASN A 133 0.73 8.21 23.56
C ASN A 133 -0.43 7.36 22.97
N GLN A 134 -1.32 7.97 22.19
CA GLN A 134 -2.42 7.28 21.50
C GLN A 134 -1.98 6.66 20.17
N VAL A 135 -0.83 7.06 19.65
CA VAL A 135 -0.29 6.56 18.38
C VAL A 135 0.20 5.12 18.57
N LYS A 136 -0.40 4.21 17.82
CA LYS A 136 -0.03 2.79 17.82
C LYS A 136 0.22 2.36 16.38
N LEU A 137 1.44 1.95 16.11
CA LEU A 137 1.83 1.41 14.81
C LEU A 137 1.52 -0.09 14.73
N SER A 138 1.11 -0.55 13.56
CA SER A 138 1.05 -1.97 13.25
C SER A 138 2.46 -2.58 13.24
N PHE A 139 2.55 -3.91 13.24
CA PHE A 139 3.84 -4.61 13.14
C PHE A 139 4.60 -4.25 11.85
N VAL A 140 3.89 -4.19 10.73
CA VAL A 140 4.46 -3.79 9.43
C VAL A 140 5.03 -2.37 9.48
N GLU A 141 4.27 -1.44 10.05
CA GLU A 141 4.69 -0.04 10.18
C GLU A 141 5.92 0.11 11.08
N GLN A 142 5.99 -0.63 12.18
CA GLN A 142 7.15 -0.61 13.08
C GLN A 142 8.43 -1.07 12.36
N LEU A 143 8.35 -2.17 11.60
CA LEU A 143 9.47 -2.67 10.81
C LEU A 143 9.89 -1.67 9.72
N ASN A 144 8.93 -1.09 9.02
CA ASN A 144 9.20 -0.12 7.97
C ASN A 144 9.80 1.17 8.51
N VAL A 145 9.31 1.68 9.64
CA VAL A 145 9.87 2.86 10.31
C VAL A 145 11.35 2.63 10.66
N GLU A 146 11.68 1.46 11.21
CA GLU A 146 13.06 1.14 11.57
C GLU A 146 13.95 0.98 10.34
N LEU A 147 13.49 0.28 9.31
CA LEU A 147 14.23 0.12 8.07
C LEU A 147 14.48 1.48 7.37
N ILE A 148 13.47 2.33 7.26
CA ILE A 148 13.62 3.66 6.65
C ILE A 148 14.61 4.50 7.45
N LYS A 149 14.53 4.46 8.79
CA LYS A 149 15.46 5.17 9.67
C LYS A 149 16.91 4.72 9.48
N GLN A 150 17.14 3.43 9.32
CA GLN A 150 18.47 2.91 9.00
C GLN A 150 18.97 3.45 7.65
N MET A 151 18.09 3.47 6.63
CA MET A 151 18.42 4.00 5.30
C MET A 151 18.66 5.53 5.30
N GLU A 152 17.98 6.30 6.16
CA GLU A 152 18.23 7.73 6.34
C GLU A 152 19.64 8.00 6.91
N ASN A 153 20.15 7.10 7.78
CA ASN A 153 21.40 7.27 8.50
C ASN A 153 22.62 6.65 7.78
N ASN A 154 22.40 5.75 6.83
CA ASN A 154 23.49 5.17 6.03
C ASN A 154 23.94 6.17 4.96
N ASP A 155 25.24 6.43 4.89
CA ASP A 155 25.88 7.25 3.87
C ASP A 155 25.95 6.54 2.52
#